data_c782fe7da9ed22831c936617754a9a35
#
_entry.id   c782fe7da9ed22831c936617754a9a35
#
_cell.length_a   1.000
_cell.length_b   1.000
_cell.length_c   1.000
_cell.angle_alpha   90.00
_cell.angle_beta   90.00
_cell.angle_gamma   90.00
#
_symmetry.space_group_name_H-M   'P 1'
#
loop_
_entity.id
_entity.type
_entity.pdbx_description
1 polymer ?
#
loop_
_entity_poly.entity_id
_entity_poly.type
_entity_poly.pdbx_seq_one_letter_code
_entity_poly.pdbx_strand_id
1 'polypeptide(L)'
;MANLGCVEINPWNSKVSQLDFPDYGIIDLDPPEGMDFKNVIRIAKEFKSVLNDAKIPGYCKTSGSRGLHIYIPMGANYTYEEVRNFIKLLCHFVGERLPKIATMERRIKNRKGKIYLDYLQNRRGHTVASVYSVRPIRGAQVSTPLHWHELEEEILQSDFTIKNISERIESEGDLFTAILGKGVNMEVVLKSLLKISCSTCD
;
A
#
# COMPACT_ATOMS: atom_id res chain seq x y z
N MET A 1 -2.71 9.44 -23.50
CA MET A 1 -2.88 10.11 -22.19
C MET A 1 -1.98 11.34 -22.08
N ALA A 2 -0.68 11.27 -22.35
CA ALA A 2 0.22 12.43 -22.31
C ALA A 2 -0.24 13.60 -23.20
N ASN A 3 -0.71 13.33 -24.43
CA ASN A 3 -1.27 14.35 -25.34
C ASN A 3 -2.52 15.06 -24.82
N LEU A 4 -3.15 14.55 -23.75
CA LEU A 4 -4.29 15.16 -23.07
C LEU A 4 -3.88 15.90 -21.78
N GLY A 5 -2.57 16.06 -21.54
CA GLY A 5 -2.03 16.68 -20.33
C GLY A 5 -2.24 15.84 -19.06
N CYS A 6 -2.49 14.53 -19.19
CA CYS A 6 -2.65 13.65 -18.04
C CYS A 6 -1.27 13.37 -17.41
N VAL A 7 -1.03 13.96 -16.25
CA VAL A 7 0.21 13.82 -15.48
C VAL A 7 0.07 12.69 -14.45
N GLU A 8 -1.07 12.61 -13.75
CA GLU A 8 -1.32 11.60 -12.74
C GLU A 8 -2.27 10.52 -13.28
N ILE A 9 -1.86 9.26 -13.13
CA ILE A 9 -2.64 8.10 -13.57
C ILE A 9 -3.16 7.36 -12.34
N ASN A 10 -4.48 7.20 -12.27
CA ASN A 10 -5.18 6.56 -11.15
C ASN A 10 -6.09 5.44 -11.68
N PRO A 11 -5.57 4.23 -11.88
CA PRO A 11 -6.37 3.10 -12.38
C PRO A 11 -7.28 2.51 -11.31
N TRP A 12 -8.25 1.72 -11.75
CA TRP A 12 -8.95 0.76 -10.89
C TRP A 12 -8.02 -0.40 -10.51
N ASN A 13 -8.38 -1.12 -9.44
CA ASN A 13 -7.64 -2.30 -8.99
C ASN A 13 -7.94 -3.55 -9.83
N SER A 14 -8.81 -3.47 -10.84
CA SER A 14 -9.25 -4.57 -11.70
C SER A 14 -9.03 -4.28 -13.18
N LYS A 15 -8.87 -5.35 -13.97
CA LYS A 15 -8.81 -5.28 -15.43
C LYS A 15 -10.20 -5.08 -16.03
N VAL A 16 -10.26 -4.51 -17.24
CA VAL A 16 -11.50 -4.31 -18.00
C VAL A 16 -12.25 -5.63 -18.24
N SER A 17 -11.51 -6.73 -18.39
CA SER A 17 -12.10 -8.06 -18.60
C SER A 17 -12.77 -8.65 -17.34
N GLN A 18 -12.47 -8.14 -16.14
CA GLN A 18 -12.97 -8.66 -14.86
C GLN A 18 -13.19 -7.52 -13.85
N LEU A 19 -14.10 -6.60 -14.17
CA LEU A 19 -14.31 -5.35 -13.41
C LEU A 19 -14.71 -5.54 -11.94
N ASP A 20 -15.31 -6.69 -11.59
CA ASP A 20 -15.80 -6.94 -10.23
C ASP A 20 -14.79 -7.68 -9.34
N PHE A 21 -13.66 -8.10 -9.91
CA PHE A 21 -12.62 -8.88 -9.24
C PHE A 21 -11.27 -8.16 -9.32
N PRO A 22 -10.80 -7.53 -8.24
CA PRO A 22 -9.53 -6.82 -8.25
C PRO A 22 -8.33 -7.76 -8.34
N ASP A 23 -7.33 -7.35 -9.12
CA ASP A 23 -6.05 -8.06 -9.24
C ASP A 23 -5.23 -7.97 -7.95
N TYR A 24 -5.42 -6.90 -7.16
CA TYR A 24 -4.69 -6.63 -5.93
C TYR A 24 -5.52 -5.87 -4.90
N GLY A 25 -5.17 -6.05 -3.64
CA GLY A 25 -5.62 -5.22 -2.53
C GLY A 25 -4.57 -4.17 -2.16
N ILE A 26 -5.01 -3.04 -1.59
CA ILE A 26 -4.16 -1.91 -1.25
C ILE A 26 -4.36 -1.53 0.22
N ILE A 27 -3.26 -1.33 0.93
CA ILE A 27 -3.20 -0.64 2.21
C ILE A 27 -2.57 0.73 1.93
N ASP A 28 -3.32 1.80 2.13
CA ASP A 28 -2.83 3.17 1.97
C ASP A 28 -2.51 3.78 3.34
N LEU A 29 -1.25 4.12 3.56
CA LEU A 29 -0.78 4.76 4.78
C LEU A 29 -0.82 6.28 4.58
N ASP A 30 -1.90 6.93 5.09
CA ASP A 30 -2.17 8.36 4.92
C ASP A 30 -1.81 9.16 6.18
N PRO A 31 -0.59 9.74 6.24
CA PRO A 31 -0.16 10.56 7.37
C PRO A 31 -0.81 11.94 7.34
N PRO A 32 -1.07 12.55 8.51
CA PRO A 32 -1.44 13.95 8.59
C PRO A 32 -0.27 14.83 8.14
N GLU A 33 -0.57 16.08 7.81
CA GLU A 33 0.45 17.07 7.45
C GLU A 33 1.43 17.28 8.59
N GLY A 34 2.73 17.38 8.25
CA GLY A 34 3.81 17.54 9.23
C GLY A 34 4.22 16.28 9.98
N MET A 35 3.63 15.11 9.67
CA MET A 35 4.06 13.83 10.24
C MET A 35 5.45 13.46 9.74
N ASP A 36 6.33 13.07 10.66
CA ASP A 36 7.65 12.52 10.32
C ASP A 36 7.46 11.20 9.51
N PHE A 37 8.09 11.13 8.34
CA PHE A 37 8.02 9.98 7.45
C PHE A 37 8.57 8.69 8.10
N LYS A 38 9.46 8.80 9.07
CA LYS A 38 9.95 7.68 9.89
C LYS A 38 8.79 6.91 10.58
N ASN A 39 7.71 7.60 10.95
CA ASN A 39 6.53 6.93 11.53
C ASN A 39 5.75 6.14 10.46
N VAL A 40 5.70 6.63 9.21
CA VAL A 40 5.07 5.91 8.09
C VAL A 40 5.88 4.63 7.79
N ILE A 41 7.21 4.77 7.72
CA ILE A 41 8.13 3.64 7.55
C ILE A 41 7.95 2.62 8.68
N ARG A 42 7.85 3.05 9.92
CA ARG A 42 7.63 2.16 11.07
C ARG A 42 6.36 1.33 10.92
N ILE A 43 5.25 1.95 10.48
CA ILE A 43 4.00 1.22 10.23
C ILE A 43 4.16 0.25 9.04
N ALA A 44 4.84 0.66 7.97
CA ALA A 44 5.09 -0.21 6.82
C ALA A 44 5.92 -1.45 7.20
N LYS A 45 6.93 -1.28 8.06
CA LYS A 45 7.73 -2.40 8.61
C LYS A 45 6.87 -3.35 9.47
N GLU A 46 5.93 -2.83 10.25
CA GLU A 46 5.01 -3.67 11.01
C GLU A 46 4.10 -4.47 10.08
N PHE A 47 3.57 -3.85 9.01
CA PHE A 47 2.86 -4.61 7.97
C PHE A 47 3.75 -5.69 7.37
N LYS A 48 5.04 -5.38 7.05
CA LYS A 48 5.98 -6.37 6.51
C LYS A 48 6.16 -7.55 7.46
N SER A 49 6.24 -7.31 8.78
CA SER A 49 6.32 -8.38 9.79
C SER A 49 5.08 -9.26 9.75
N VAL A 50 3.88 -8.68 9.83
CA VAL A 50 2.60 -9.42 9.78
C VAL A 50 2.46 -10.22 8.48
N LEU A 51 2.83 -9.63 7.34
CA LEU A 51 2.78 -10.28 6.04
C LEU A 51 3.75 -11.47 5.97
N ASN A 52 4.97 -11.33 6.49
CA ASN A 52 5.95 -12.42 6.54
C ASN A 52 5.47 -13.57 7.42
N ASP A 53 4.98 -13.28 8.63
CA ASP A 53 4.48 -14.27 9.58
C ASP A 53 3.33 -15.08 8.98
N ALA A 54 2.44 -14.42 8.24
CA ALA A 54 1.31 -15.03 7.55
C ALA A 54 1.66 -15.61 6.16
N LYS A 55 2.92 -15.48 5.70
CA LYS A 55 3.39 -15.89 4.36
C LYS A 55 2.61 -15.23 3.22
N ILE A 56 2.27 -13.95 3.39
CA ILE A 56 1.59 -13.14 2.40
C ILE A 56 2.62 -12.35 1.59
N PRO A 57 2.67 -12.46 0.26
CA PRO A 57 3.48 -11.59 -0.56
C PRO A 57 2.93 -10.15 -0.49
N GLY A 58 3.81 -9.19 -0.26
CA GLY A 58 3.46 -7.78 -0.22
C GLY A 58 4.51 -6.93 -0.91
N TYR A 59 4.05 -5.88 -1.59
CA TYR A 59 4.88 -4.98 -2.38
C TYR A 59 4.65 -3.54 -1.92
N CYS A 60 5.73 -2.85 -1.61
CA CYS A 60 5.69 -1.48 -1.11
C CYS A 60 6.02 -0.48 -2.21
N LYS A 61 5.36 0.68 -2.18
CA LYS A 61 5.75 1.84 -2.99
C LYS A 61 5.50 3.13 -2.24
N THR A 62 6.19 4.21 -2.64
CA THR A 62 5.83 5.56 -2.19
C THR A 62 4.47 5.95 -2.79
N SER A 63 3.70 6.77 -2.08
CA SER A 63 2.50 7.40 -2.67
C SER A 63 2.86 8.45 -3.73
N GLY A 64 4.14 8.86 -3.77
CA GLY A 64 4.63 10.02 -4.50
C GLY A 64 4.16 11.34 -3.88
N SER A 65 3.65 11.31 -2.65
CA SER A 65 3.23 12.50 -1.88
C SER A 65 3.76 12.38 -0.43
N ARG A 66 2.97 11.92 0.53
CA ARG A 66 3.35 11.87 1.94
C ARG A 66 3.42 10.46 2.54
N GLY A 67 2.72 9.51 1.95
CA GLY A 67 2.50 8.19 2.49
C GLY A 67 3.18 7.07 1.71
N LEU A 68 2.92 5.84 2.14
CA LEU A 68 3.31 4.60 1.47
C LEU A 68 2.07 3.79 1.15
N HIS A 69 2.12 3.04 0.07
CA HIS A 69 1.10 2.05 -0.28
C HIS A 69 1.71 0.65 -0.22
N ILE A 70 0.97 -0.30 0.32
CA ILE A 70 1.34 -1.72 0.33
C ILE A 70 0.31 -2.47 -0.49
N TYR A 71 0.77 -3.22 -1.47
CA TYR A 71 -0.06 -3.98 -2.38
C TYR A 71 0.06 -5.47 -2.09
N ILE A 72 -1.07 -6.17 -2.16
CA ILE A 72 -1.16 -7.62 -1.95
C ILE A 72 -1.82 -8.22 -3.20
N PRO A 73 -1.17 -9.18 -3.89
CA PRO A 73 -1.75 -9.83 -5.06
C PRO A 73 -3.02 -10.60 -4.68
N MET A 74 -4.11 -10.36 -5.42
CA MET A 74 -5.39 -11.06 -5.23
C MET A 74 -5.74 -11.94 -6.43
N GLY A 75 -5.09 -11.72 -7.60
CA GLY A 75 -5.21 -12.54 -8.79
C GLY A 75 -6.62 -12.58 -9.40
N ALA A 76 -7.43 -11.56 -9.14
CA ALA A 76 -8.84 -11.47 -9.55
C ALA A 76 -9.69 -12.70 -9.10
N ASN A 77 -9.36 -13.28 -7.93
CA ASN A 77 -10.06 -14.46 -7.40
C ASN A 77 -11.16 -14.11 -6.39
N TYR A 78 -11.25 -12.87 -5.95
CA TYR A 78 -12.12 -12.40 -4.88
C TYR A 78 -12.81 -11.11 -5.28
N THR A 79 -14.01 -10.90 -4.76
CA THR A 79 -14.76 -9.64 -4.97
C THR A 79 -14.10 -8.46 -4.24
N TYR A 80 -14.42 -7.25 -4.64
CA TYR A 80 -13.99 -6.03 -3.93
C TYR A 80 -14.36 -6.02 -2.44
N GLU A 81 -15.50 -6.60 -2.09
CA GLU A 81 -15.94 -6.69 -0.70
C GLU A 81 -15.06 -7.62 0.13
N GLU A 82 -14.76 -8.81 -0.40
CA GLU A 82 -13.88 -9.79 0.25
C GLU A 82 -12.48 -9.23 0.41
N VAL A 83 -11.91 -8.62 -0.64
CA VAL A 83 -10.59 -7.98 -0.60
C VAL A 83 -10.57 -6.85 0.43
N ARG A 84 -11.57 -5.97 0.42
CA ARG A 84 -11.68 -4.88 1.40
C ARG A 84 -11.72 -5.41 2.84
N ASN A 85 -12.50 -6.45 3.11
CA ASN A 85 -12.62 -7.04 4.43
C ASN A 85 -11.30 -7.70 4.87
N PHE A 86 -10.60 -8.35 3.95
CA PHE A 86 -9.28 -8.92 4.18
C PHE A 86 -8.24 -7.83 4.51
N ILE A 87 -8.17 -6.77 3.71
CA ILE A 87 -7.26 -5.63 3.97
C ILE A 87 -7.61 -4.93 5.28
N LYS A 88 -8.91 -4.78 5.58
CA LYS A 88 -9.37 -4.23 6.87
C LYS A 88 -8.85 -5.04 8.06
N LEU A 89 -8.86 -6.37 7.95
CA LEU A 89 -8.33 -7.25 9.00
C LEU A 89 -6.83 -7.01 9.22
N LEU A 90 -6.03 -6.93 8.16
CA LEU A 90 -4.59 -6.63 8.27
C LEU A 90 -4.34 -5.25 8.91
N CYS A 91 -5.13 -4.24 8.52
CA CYS A 91 -5.06 -2.91 9.15
C CYS A 91 -5.40 -2.96 10.64
N HIS A 92 -6.34 -3.82 11.04
CA HIS A 92 -6.71 -4.00 12.45
C HIS A 92 -5.54 -4.58 13.25
N PHE A 93 -4.90 -5.66 12.77
CA PHE A 93 -3.72 -6.25 13.41
C PHE A 93 -2.61 -5.22 13.65
N VAL A 94 -2.26 -4.45 12.62
CA VAL A 94 -1.19 -3.44 12.75
C VAL A 94 -1.63 -2.25 13.62
N GLY A 95 -2.90 -1.84 13.52
CA GLY A 95 -3.47 -0.77 14.34
C GLY A 95 -3.43 -1.09 15.83
N GLU A 96 -3.69 -2.35 16.22
CA GLU A 96 -3.60 -2.81 17.62
C GLU A 96 -2.15 -2.86 18.13
N ARG A 97 -1.19 -3.21 17.28
CA ARG A 97 0.23 -3.23 17.65
C ARG A 97 0.85 -1.83 17.76
N LEU A 98 0.34 -0.86 16.99
CA LEU A 98 0.86 0.51 16.95
C LEU A 98 -0.21 1.57 17.28
N PRO A 99 -0.98 1.44 18.39
CA PRO A 99 -2.14 2.27 18.68
C PRO A 99 -1.81 3.75 18.93
N LYS A 100 -0.52 4.06 19.20
CA LYS A 100 -0.07 5.44 19.44
C LYS A 100 0.11 6.24 18.15
N ILE A 101 0.44 5.58 17.02
CA ILE A 101 0.78 6.25 15.76
C ILE A 101 -0.15 5.88 14.60
N ALA A 102 -0.90 4.77 14.69
CA ALA A 102 -1.82 4.29 13.66
C ALA A 102 -3.28 4.39 14.10
N THR A 103 -4.18 4.56 13.13
CA THR A 103 -5.64 4.58 13.35
C THR A 103 -6.40 4.14 12.12
N MET A 104 -7.56 3.52 12.32
CA MET A 104 -8.54 3.24 11.26
C MET A 104 -9.70 4.24 11.27
N GLU A 105 -9.62 5.31 12.05
CA GLU A 105 -10.65 6.34 12.12
C GLU A 105 -10.64 7.19 10.84
N ARG A 106 -11.75 7.14 10.12
CA ARG A 106 -11.91 7.83 8.82
C ARG A 106 -11.96 9.35 8.95
N ARG A 107 -12.63 9.85 10.00
CA ARG A 107 -12.85 11.28 10.18
C ARG A 107 -11.57 11.96 10.66
N ILE A 108 -11.01 12.85 9.83
CA ILE A 108 -9.72 13.53 10.11
C ILE A 108 -9.67 14.13 11.52
N LYS A 109 -10.74 14.84 11.95
CA LYS A 109 -10.82 15.46 13.28
C LYS A 109 -10.66 14.48 14.46
N ASN A 110 -10.96 13.20 14.24
CA ASN A 110 -10.90 12.16 15.26
C ASN A 110 -9.58 11.36 15.23
N ARG A 111 -8.75 11.53 14.20
CA ARG A 111 -7.48 10.79 14.04
C ARG A 111 -6.43 11.17 15.07
N LYS A 112 -6.57 12.33 15.74
CA LYS A 112 -5.67 12.81 16.81
C LYS A 112 -4.20 12.82 16.38
N GLY A 113 -3.90 13.26 15.14
CA GLY A 113 -2.55 13.31 14.60
C GLY A 113 -1.94 11.94 14.21
N LYS A 114 -2.71 10.85 14.22
CA LYS A 114 -2.23 9.52 13.83
C LYS A 114 -2.34 9.29 12.33
N ILE A 115 -1.52 8.37 11.83
CA ILE A 115 -1.53 7.91 10.44
C ILE A 115 -2.76 7.04 10.22
N TYR A 116 -3.53 7.37 9.19
CA TYR A 116 -4.70 6.61 8.81
C TYR A 116 -4.32 5.39 7.97
N LEU A 117 -4.77 4.22 8.40
CA LEU A 117 -4.66 2.97 7.67
C LEU A 117 -5.89 2.84 6.78
N ASP A 118 -5.80 3.34 5.54
CA ASP A 118 -6.93 3.35 4.62
C ASP A 118 -7.04 2.03 3.85
N TYR A 119 -8.06 1.26 4.22
CA TYR A 119 -8.49 0.04 3.52
C TYR A 119 -9.64 0.30 2.53
N LEU A 120 -10.22 1.50 2.54
CA LEU A 120 -11.41 1.84 1.74
C LEU A 120 -11.09 2.06 0.26
N GLN A 121 -9.80 2.20 -0.08
CA GLN A 121 -9.33 2.21 -1.47
C GLN A 121 -9.67 0.89 -2.21
N ASN A 122 -10.05 -0.16 -1.47
CA ASN A 122 -10.50 -1.44 -2.02
C ASN A 122 -12.02 -1.48 -2.28
N ARG A 123 -12.64 -0.35 -2.57
CA ARG A 123 -14.02 -0.29 -3.04
C ARG A 123 -14.05 -0.24 -4.56
N ARG A 124 -15.07 -0.85 -5.15
CA ARG A 124 -15.31 -0.78 -6.60
C ARG A 124 -15.37 0.69 -7.05
N GLY A 125 -14.61 1.04 -8.08
CA GLY A 125 -14.53 2.40 -8.62
C GLY A 125 -13.61 3.35 -7.86
N HIS A 126 -13.01 2.94 -6.74
CA HIS A 126 -11.95 3.72 -6.09
C HIS A 126 -10.64 3.58 -6.85
N THR A 127 -9.82 4.62 -6.77
CA THR A 127 -8.53 4.70 -7.46
C THR A 127 -7.46 5.26 -6.54
N VAL A 128 -6.22 4.86 -6.76
CA VAL A 128 -5.04 5.48 -6.15
C VAL A 128 -3.99 5.73 -7.21
N ALA A 129 -3.03 6.61 -6.94
CA ALA A 129 -1.92 6.87 -7.84
C ALA A 129 -1.22 5.57 -8.21
N SER A 130 -1.14 5.30 -9.52
CA SER A 130 -0.48 4.12 -10.07
C SER A 130 1.01 4.09 -9.72
N VAL A 131 1.60 2.90 -9.83
CA VAL A 131 3.06 2.78 -9.90
C VAL A 131 3.61 3.64 -11.04
N TYR A 132 4.71 4.32 -10.78
CA TYR A 132 5.39 5.26 -11.69
C TYR A 132 4.55 6.49 -12.11
N SER A 133 3.40 6.72 -11.47
CA SER A 133 2.61 7.93 -11.69
C SER A 133 3.32 9.16 -11.10
N VAL A 134 3.45 10.19 -11.91
CA VAL A 134 3.95 11.49 -11.46
C VAL A 134 2.87 12.18 -10.64
N ARG A 135 3.26 12.82 -9.53
CA ARG A 135 2.32 13.60 -8.72
C ARG A 135 2.47 15.10 -9.04
N PRO A 136 1.35 15.82 -9.23
CA PRO A 136 1.36 17.24 -9.53
C PRO A 136 1.67 18.11 -8.31
N ILE A 137 2.79 17.83 -7.65
CA ILE A 137 3.29 18.55 -6.47
C ILE A 137 4.69 19.07 -6.71
N ARG A 138 5.16 19.97 -5.83
CA ARG A 138 6.51 20.51 -5.92
C ARG A 138 7.56 19.38 -5.94
N GLY A 139 8.49 19.42 -6.89
CA GLY A 139 9.51 18.39 -7.10
C GLY A 139 9.10 17.32 -8.10
N ALA A 140 7.83 17.29 -8.57
CA ALA A 140 7.32 16.29 -9.50
C ALA A 140 7.70 14.87 -9.04
N GLN A 141 7.36 14.56 -7.80
CA GLN A 141 7.62 13.26 -7.17
C GLN A 141 6.88 12.15 -7.92
N VAL A 142 7.45 10.97 -7.89
CA VAL A 142 6.92 9.79 -8.55
C VAL A 142 6.50 8.75 -7.52
N SER A 143 5.36 8.13 -7.75
CA SER A 143 4.86 7.00 -6.96
C SER A 143 5.70 5.75 -7.28
N THR A 144 6.75 5.52 -6.50
CA THR A 144 7.88 4.64 -6.83
C THR A 144 7.86 3.34 -6.04
N PRO A 145 7.95 2.17 -6.70
CA PRO A 145 8.15 0.89 -6.04
C PRO A 145 9.46 0.85 -5.26
N LEU A 146 9.42 0.18 -4.12
CA LEU A 146 10.53 0.04 -3.21
C LEU A 146 10.80 -1.44 -2.90
N HIS A 147 12.07 -1.79 -2.80
CA HIS A 147 12.45 -2.99 -2.06
C HIS A 147 12.18 -2.77 -0.57
N TRP A 148 11.80 -3.82 0.12
CA TRP A 148 11.53 -3.72 1.56
C TRP A 148 12.77 -3.33 2.38
N HIS A 149 13.99 -3.66 1.92
CA HIS A 149 15.22 -3.28 2.60
C HIS A 149 15.51 -1.79 2.52
N GLU A 150 15.03 -1.09 1.49
CA GLU A 150 15.20 0.38 1.38
C GLU A 150 14.49 1.12 2.52
N LEU A 151 13.48 0.51 3.17
CA LEU A 151 12.85 1.08 4.36
C LEU A 151 13.76 1.03 5.60
N GLU A 152 14.89 0.32 5.56
CA GLU A 152 15.91 0.35 6.62
C GLU A 152 16.82 1.57 6.51
N GLU A 153 16.83 2.22 5.35
CA GLU A 153 17.62 3.41 5.05
C GLU A 153 16.83 4.68 5.36
N GLU A 154 17.50 5.81 5.40
CA GLU A 154 16.85 7.13 5.58
C GLU A 154 16.36 7.66 4.22
N ILE A 155 15.30 7.04 3.67
CA ILE A 155 14.66 7.50 2.44
C ILE A 155 13.62 8.58 2.70
N LEU A 156 13.46 9.48 1.73
CA LEU A 156 12.42 10.48 1.68
C LEU A 156 11.59 10.35 0.40
N GLN A 157 10.34 10.79 0.44
CA GLN A 157 9.48 10.84 -0.75
C GLN A 157 10.09 11.70 -1.88
N SER A 158 10.81 12.77 -1.51
CA SER A 158 11.50 13.69 -2.41
C SER A 158 12.66 13.06 -3.19
N ASP A 159 13.14 11.90 -2.77
CA ASP A 159 14.25 11.21 -3.43
C ASP A 159 13.83 10.61 -4.78
N PHE A 160 12.51 10.43 -4.98
CA PHE A 160 11.94 9.82 -6.16
C PHE A 160 11.18 10.84 -7.00
N THR A 161 11.79 11.30 -8.09
CA THR A 161 11.28 12.35 -8.96
C THR A 161 11.32 11.95 -10.43
N ILE A 162 10.69 12.75 -11.31
CA ILE A 162 10.77 12.55 -12.77
C ILE A 162 12.22 12.62 -13.30
N LYS A 163 13.16 13.16 -12.53
CA LYS A 163 14.55 13.36 -12.96
C LYS A 163 15.40 12.08 -12.84
N ASN A 164 15.05 11.20 -11.91
CA ASN A 164 15.85 10.02 -11.57
C ASN A 164 15.10 8.68 -11.69
N ILE A 165 13.77 8.72 -11.90
CA ILE A 165 12.99 7.49 -11.96
C ILE A 165 13.38 6.58 -13.14
N SER A 166 13.80 7.14 -14.28
CA SER A 166 14.21 6.36 -15.45
C SER A 166 15.47 5.54 -15.14
N GLU A 167 16.48 6.17 -14.53
CA GLU A 167 17.71 5.49 -14.11
C GLU A 167 17.41 4.35 -13.11
N ARG A 168 16.48 4.59 -12.16
CA ARG A 168 16.04 3.55 -11.23
C ARG A 168 15.38 2.38 -11.95
N ILE A 169 14.50 2.62 -12.91
CA ILE A 169 13.83 1.55 -13.67
C ILE A 169 14.85 0.77 -14.51
N GLU A 170 15.86 1.44 -15.06
CA GLU A 170 16.93 0.79 -15.81
C GLU A 170 17.81 -0.11 -14.92
N SER A 171 18.10 0.31 -13.68
CA SER A 171 18.95 -0.44 -12.75
C SER A 171 18.22 -1.57 -12.05
N GLU A 172 17.00 -1.33 -11.55
CA GLU A 172 16.25 -2.25 -10.70
C GLU A 172 15.21 -3.09 -11.47
N GLY A 173 14.89 -2.69 -12.71
CA GLY A 173 13.76 -3.24 -13.45
C GLY A 173 12.40 -2.79 -12.91
N ASP A 174 11.34 -3.44 -13.36
CA ASP A 174 9.99 -3.21 -12.83
C ASP A 174 9.72 -4.07 -11.61
N LEU A 175 9.91 -3.50 -10.43
CA LEU A 175 9.68 -4.15 -9.13
C LEU A 175 8.21 -4.49 -8.87
N PHE A 176 7.30 -4.03 -9.72
CA PHE A 176 5.86 -4.18 -9.49
C PHE A 176 5.17 -5.23 -10.37
N THR A 177 5.87 -5.80 -11.34
CA THR A 177 5.32 -6.81 -12.27
C THR A 177 4.67 -7.99 -11.52
N ALA A 178 5.28 -8.43 -10.41
CA ALA A 178 4.82 -9.58 -9.65
C ALA A 178 3.45 -9.37 -8.96
N ILE A 179 2.98 -8.12 -8.81
CA ILE A 179 1.68 -7.82 -8.20
C ILE A 179 0.50 -8.34 -9.04
N LEU A 180 0.69 -8.47 -10.36
CA LEU A 180 -0.31 -8.99 -11.29
C LEU A 180 -0.23 -10.52 -11.45
N GLY A 181 0.58 -11.18 -10.63
CA GLY A 181 0.78 -12.62 -10.65
C GLY A 181 -0.33 -13.40 -9.93
N LYS A 182 0.01 -14.61 -9.53
CA LYS A 182 -0.90 -15.47 -8.77
C LYS A 182 -1.28 -14.81 -7.44
N GLY A 183 -2.57 -14.66 -7.21
CA GLY A 183 -3.11 -14.10 -5.97
C GLY A 183 -2.90 -15.02 -4.76
N VAL A 184 -3.02 -14.44 -3.57
CA VAL A 184 -3.00 -15.18 -2.30
C VAL A 184 -4.21 -16.11 -2.19
N ASN A 185 -4.04 -17.21 -1.48
CA ASN A 185 -5.17 -18.02 -1.04
C ASN A 185 -5.64 -17.49 0.33
N MET A 186 -6.77 -16.75 0.34
CA MET A 186 -7.28 -16.11 1.57
C MET A 186 -7.62 -17.11 2.66
N GLU A 187 -8.11 -18.31 2.34
CA GLU A 187 -8.43 -19.32 3.36
C GLU A 187 -7.17 -19.76 4.13
N VAL A 188 -6.09 -20.03 3.40
CA VAL A 188 -4.80 -20.42 4.01
C VAL A 188 -4.24 -19.29 4.85
N VAL A 189 -4.28 -18.07 4.32
CA VAL A 189 -3.76 -16.88 4.98
C VAL A 189 -4.55 -16.56 6.26
N LEU A 190 -5.87 -16.63 6.23
CA LEU A 190 -6.73 -16.39 7.40
C LEU A 190 -6.44 -17.40 8.52
N LYS A 191 -6.23 -18.67 8.18
CA LYS A 191 -5.81 -19.69 9.16
C LYS A 191 -4.45 -19.36 9.79
N SER A 192 -3.53 -18.78 9.02
CA SER A 192 -2.21 -18.35 9.53
C SER A 192 -2.33 -17.14 10.44
N LEU A 193 -3.14 -16.15 10.08
CA LEU A 193 -3.38 -14.95 10.89
C LEU A 193 -4.05 -15.29 12.23
N LEU A 194 -4.99 -16.24 12.27
CA LEU A 194 -5.61 -16.71 13.51
C LEU A 194 -4.59 -17.32 14.49
N LYS A 195 -3.60 -18.06 13.99
CA LYS A 195 -2.53 -18.61 14.83
C LYS A 195 -1.66 -17.50 15.45
N ILE A 196 -1.36 -16.46 14.68
CA ILE A 196 -0.57 -15.30 15.15
C ILE A 196 -1.32 -14.57 16.27
N SER A 197 -2.65 -14.37 16.15
CA SER A 197 -3.44 -13.70 17.18
C SER A 197 -3.50 -14.46 18.49
N CYS A 198 -3.53 -15.79 18.45
CA CYS A 198 -3.52 -16.62 19.67
C CYS A 198 -2.15 -16.59 20.38
N SER A 199 -1.04 -16.47 19.64
CA SER A 199 0.31 -16.47 20.22
C SER A 199 0.70 -15.14 20.90
N THR A 200 -0.05 -14.08 20.70
CA THR A 200 0.19 -12.76 21.32
C THR A 200 -0.63 -12.51 22.59
N CYS A 201 -1.45 -13.49 23.01
CA CYS A 201 -2.28 -13.40 24.21
C CYS A 201 -1.67 -14.16 25.43
N ASP A 202 -0.54 -14.82 25.24
CA ASP A 202 0.28 -15.46 26.28
C ASP A 202 1.49 -14.58 26.63
#